data_f71c19306c0f40ea7ed316eef67e8d5c
#
_entry.id   f71c19306c0f40ea7ed316eef67e8d5c
#
_cell.length_a   1.000
_cell.length_b   1.000
_cell.length_c   1.000
_cell.angle_alpha   90.00
_cell.angle_beta   90.00
_cell.angle_gamma   90.00
#
_symmetry.space_group_name_H-M   'P 1'
#
loop_
_entity.id
_entity.type
_entity.pdbx_description
1 polymer ?
#
loop_
_entity_poly.entity_id
_entity_poly.type
_entity_poly.pdbx_seq_one_letter_code
_entity_poly.pdbx_strand_id
1 'polypeptide(L)' 'MTTIEQHKIIAQLNEYAHKMRGKELEEFEMMRKRDRDDEELDEISRRRLDQLYVAYVPERFR' A
#
# COMPACT_ATOMS: atom_id res chain seq x y z
N MET A 1 13.30 -7.47 -5.69
CA MET A 1 13.29 -7.65 -4.23
C MET A 1 12.50 -6.53 -3.56
N THR A 2 11.55 -6.88 -2.70
CA THR A 2 10.72 -5.90 -2.01
C THR A 2 11.49 -5.19 -0.91
N THR A 3 11.34 -3.87 -0.79
CA THR A 3 11.96 -3.15 0.31
C THR A 3 11.18 -3.42 1.61
N ILE A 4 11.89 -3.40 2.72
CA ILE A 4 11.26 -3.59 4.04
C ILE A 4 10.21 -2.51 4.28
N GLU A 5 10.51 -1.29 3.88
CA GLU A 5 9.61 -0.16 4.03
C GLU A 5 8.30 -0.36 3.25
N GLN A 6 8.41 -0.79 1.99
CA GLN A 6 7.24 -1.05 1.17
C GLN A 6 6.36 -2.13 1.79
N HIS A 7 6.96 -3.22 2.22
CA HIS A 7 6.24 -4.33 2.83
C HIS A 7 5.51 -3.88 4.11
N LYS A 8 6.17 -3.07 4.92
CA LYS A 8 5.61 -2.55 6.15
C LYS A 8 4.40 -1.65 5.90
N ILE A 9 4.50 -0.76 4.90
CA ILE A 9 3.40 0.13 4.54
C ILE A 9 2.21 -0.68 4.06
N ILE A 10 2.44 -1.67 3.21
CA ILE A 10 1.35 -2.51 2.70
C ILE A 10 0.69 -3.30 3.82
N ALA A 11 1.48 -3.84 4.75
CA ALA A 11 0.94 -4.57 5.88
C ALA A 11 0.03 -3.67 6.74
N GLN A 12 0.44 -2.44 6.98
CA GLN A 12 -0.37 -1.50 7.74
C GLN A 12 -1.64 -1.12 6.98
N LEU A 13 -1.53 -0.82 5.69
CA LEU A 13 -2.68 -0.45 4.88
C LEU A 13 -3.68 -1.59 4.73
N ASN A 14 -3.21 -2.83 4.80
CA ASN A 14 -4.10 -3.97 4.72
C ASN A 14 -5.16 -3.96 5.81
N GLU A 15 -4.88 -3.38 6.94
CA GLU A 15 -5.84 -3.24 8.04
C GLU A 15 -6.94 -2.25 7.70
N TYR A 16 -6.71 -1.38 6.73
CA TYR A 16 -7.68 -0.36 6.29
C TYR A 16 -8.32 -0.70 4.95
N ALA A 17 -7.97 -1.84 4.35
CA ALA A 17 -8.49 -2.22 3.04
C ALA A 17 -10.01 -2.29 3.00
N HIS A 18 -10.64 -2.67 4.09
CA HIS A 18 -12.10 -2.73 4.17
C HIS A 18 -12.77 -1.36 4.03
N LYS A 19 -12.02 -0.29 4.20
CA LYS A 19 -12.52 1.07 4.03
C LYS A 19 -12.33 1.59 2.60
N MET A 20 -11.52 0.89 1.81
CA MET A 20 -11.28 1.29 0.42
C MET A 20 -12.38 0.75 -0.46
N ARG A 21 -12.73 1.51 -1.52
CA ARG A 21 -13.78 1.13 -2.43
C ARG A 21 -13.43 1.47 -3.87
N GLY A 22 -14.01 0.70 -4.79
CA GLY A 22 -13.87 0.95 -6.21
C GLY A 22 -12.44 0.90 -6.70
N LYS A 23 -12.07 1.90 -7.48
CA LYS A 23 -10.76 1.94 -8.12
C LYS A 23 -9.60 1.98 -7.12
N GLU A 24 -9.83 2.63 -6.00
CA GLU A 24 -8.80 2.72 -4.95
C GLU A 24 -8.47 1.34 -4.39
N LEU A 25 -9.49 0.53 -4.14
CA LEU A 25 -9.30 -0.83 -3.65
C LEU A 25 -8.58 -1.67 -4.69
N GLU A 26 -8.95 -1.54 -5.96
CA GLU A 26 -8.29 -2.26 -7.04
C GLU A 26 -6.80 -1.92 -7.12
N GLU A 27 -6.48 -0.63 -7.01
CA GLU A 27 -5.10 -0.19 -7.04
C GLU A 27 -4.30 -0.78 -5.87
N PHE A 28 -4.90 -0.76 -4.68
CA PHE A 28 -4.23 -1.30 -3.51
C PHE A 28 -4.03 -2.81 -3.64
N GLU A 29 -5.02 -3.53 -4.12
CA GLU A 29 -4.91 -4.98 -4.28
C GLU A 29 -3.80 -5.35 -5.27
N MET A 30 -3.64 -4.57 -6.33
CA MET A 30 -2.55 -4.79 -7.28
C MET A 30 -1.19 -4.59 -6.62
N MET A 31 -1.05 -3.54 -5.83
CA MET A 31 0.19 -3.27 -5.12
C MET A 31 0.47 -4.35 -4.07
N ARG A 32 -0.55 -4.80 -3.37
CA ARG A 32 -0.42 -5.86 -2.39
C ARG A 32 0.04 -7.17 -3.02
N LYS A 33 -0.51 -7.48 -4.21
CA LYS A 33 -0.13 -8.68 -4.93
C LYS A 33 1.34 -8.63 -5.35
N ARG A 34 1.79 -7.48 -5.86
CA ARG A 34 3.20 -7.31 -6.24
C ARG A 34 4.12 -7.48 -5.04
N ASP A 35 3.73 -6.90 -3.91
CA ASP A 35 4.51 -7.02 -2.69
C ASP A 35 4.62 -8.48 -2.24
N ARG A 36 3.51 -9.21 -2.32
CA ARG A 36 3.48 -10.63 -1.96
C ARG A 36 4.37 -11.46 -2.88
N ASP A 37 4.48 -11.07 -4.15
CA ASP A 37 5.32 -11.74 -5.13
C ASP A 37 6.78 -11.26 -5.04
N ASP A 38 7.10 -10.49 -4.02
CA ASP A 38 8.44 -9.94 -3.77
C ASP A 38 8.90 -9.01 -4.89
N GLU A 39 7.98 -8.28 -5.48
CA GLU A 39 8.27 -7.29 -6.51
C GLU A 39 8.29 -5.89 -5.92
N GLU A 40 9.31 -5.12 -6.28
CA GLU A 40 9.38 -3.73 -5.87
C GLU A 40 8.48 -2.88 -6.75
N LEU A 41 7.70 -1.98 -6.12
CA LEU A 41 6.82 -1.10 -6.87
C LEU A 41 7.62 -0.04 -7.63
N ASP A 42 7.12 0.32 -8.81
CA ASP A 42 7.71 1.41 -9.58
C ASP A 42 7.42 2.75 -8.89
N GLU A 43 8.04 3.81 -9.37
CA GLU A 43 7.94 5.13 -8.75
C GLU A 43 6.50 5.64 -8.67
N ILE A 44 5.74 5.45 -9.74
CA ILE A 44 4.35 5.93 -9.79
C ILE A 44 3.49 5.17 -8.77
N SER A 45 3.62 3.85 -8.75
CA SER A 45 2.87 3.02 -7.80
C SER A 45 3.27 3.33 -6.36
N ARG A 46 4.55 3.56 -6.10
CA ARG A 46 5.03 3.90 -4.77
C ARG A 46 4.45 5.22 -4.29
N ARG A 47 4.36 6.22 -5.17
CA ARG A 47 3.74 7.50 -4.82
C ARG A 47 2.28 7.31 -4.46
N ARG A 48 1.58 6.47 -5.23
CA ARG A 48 0.18 6.19 -4.94
C ARG A 48 0.03 5.48 -3.60
N LEU A 49 0.92 4.55 -3.31
CA LEU A 49 0.94 3.85 -2.04
C LEU A 49 1.15 4.83 -0.88
N ASP A 50 2.08 5.77 -1.03
CA ASP A 50 2.35 6.76 -0.01
C ASP A 50 1.13 7.67 0.23
N GLN A 51 0.40 8.01 -0.84
CA GLN A 51 -0.84 8.79 -0.72
C GLN A 51 -1.89 8.04 0.08
N LEU A 52 -2.05 6.75 -0.20
CA LEU A 52 -3.00 5.92 0.55
C LEU A 52 -2.58 5.80 2.02
N TYR A 53 -1.30 5.65 2.26
CA TYR A 53 -0.76 5.54 3.60
C TYR A 53 -1.09 6.78 4.44
N VAL A 54 -0.87 7.96 3.88
CA VAL A 54 -1.17 9.21 4.56
C VAL A 54 -2.67 9.39 4.75
N ALA A 55 -3.48 8.94 3.79
CA ALA A 55 -4.92 9.10 3.84
C ALA A 55 -5.59 8.22 4.87
N TYR A 56 -5.12 6.97 5.03
CA TYR A 56 -5.79 5.99 5.88
C TYR A 56 -5.12 5.74 7.22
N VAL A 57 -3.79 5.74 7.26
CA VAL A 57 -3.08 5.45 8.51
C VAL A 57 -2.89 6.75 9.30
N PRO A 58 -3.47 6.85 10.51
CA PRO A 58 -3.31 8.06 11.32
C PRO A 58 -1.84 8.37 11.61
N GLU A 59 -1.53 9.65 11.70
CA GLU A 59 -0.16 10.11 11.94
C GLU A 59 0.49 9.43 13.15
N ARG A 60 -0.27 9.21 14.20
CA ARG A 60 0.23 8.57 15.42
C ARG A 60 0.67 7.12 15.24
N PHE A 61 0.26 6.48 14.13
CA PHE A 61 0.62 5.11 13.82
C PHE A 61 1.61 4.99 12.68
N ARG A 62 2.08 6.09 12.14
CA ARG A 62 3.04 6.08 11.03
C ARG A 62 4.49 6.05 11.47
#